data_112213acfb6dd09da32453bd5480fdb5
#
_entry.id   112213acfb6dd09da32453bd5480fdb5
#
_cell.length_a   1.000
_cell.length_b   1.000
_cell.length_c   1.000
_cell.angle_alpha   90.00
_cell.angle_beta   90.00
_cell.angle_gamma   90.00
#
_symmetry.space_group_name_H-M   'P 1'
#
loop_
_entity.id
_entity.type
_entity.pdbx_description
1 polymer ?
#
loop_
_entity_poly.entity_id
_entity_poly.type
_entity_poly.pdbx_seq_one_letter_code
_entity_poly.pdbx_strand_id
1 'polypeptide(L)'
;MPFAICGKFTPYRTVEAGCGKTAVDTPLATNLIGLFNQPRKVYIDIAAWKTLPKRQMASGMAETIKHACLASREMFEFIEENLDDIMSFQKFACEYIAENNCKIKYDVVMKDERESGLREVLNLGHTVGCLLYTSDAAD
;
A
#
# COMPACT_ATOMS: atom_id res chain seq x y z
N MET A 1 -24.22 4.61 -4.54
CA MET A 1 -22.81 5.04 -4.70
C MET A 1 -21.96 4.15 -3.80
N PRO A 2 -21.05 3.34 -4.31
CA PRO A 2 -20.19 2.55 -3.42
C PRO A 2 -19.10 3.45 -2.84
N PHE A 3 -19.16 3.68 -1.54
CA PHE A 3 -18.05 4.24 -0.78
C PHE A 3 -17.24 3.07 -0.22
N ALA A 4 -15.99 2.94 -0.62
CA ALA A 4 -15.07 2.06 0.08
C ALA A 4 -14.50 2.82 1.27
N ILE A 5 -15.04 2.59 2.46
CA ILE A 5 -14.40 3.02 3.70
C ILE A 5 -13.39 1.94 4.06
N CYS A 6 -12.12 2.17 3.76
CA CYS A 6 -11.05 1.29 4.20
C CYS A 6 -10.77 1.56 5.69
N GLY A 7 -11.34 0.75 6.57
CA GLY A 7 -11.10 0.83 8.02
C GLY A 7 -9.80 0.12 8.39
N LYS A 8 -8.89 0.84 9.00
CA LYS A 8 -7.51 0.64 9.43
C LYS A 8 -6.48 1.06 8.41
N PHE A 9 -6.08 2.31 8.54
CA PHE A 9 -5.14 2.96 7.64
C PHE A 9 -3.70 2.61 8.04
N THR A 10 -3.09 1.72 7.29
CA THR A 10 -1.64 1.68 7.17
C THR A 10 -1.26 2.44 5.89
N PRO A 11 -0.03 2.98 5.74
CA PRO A 11 0.45 3.49 4.45
C PRO A 11 0.22 2.47 3.33
N TYR A 12 0.31 1.18 3.63
CA TYR A 12 0.04 0.06 2.74
C TYR A 12 -1.44 0.00 2.30
N ARG A 13 -2.42 0.13 3.21
CA ARG A 13 -3.85 0.08 2.84
C ARG A 13 -4.34 1.32 2.11
N THR A 14 -3.68 2.46 2.33
CA THR A 14 -3.91 3.65 1.52
C THR A 14 -3.60 3.35 0.05
N VAL A 15 -2.53 2.61 -0.17
CA VAL A 15 -2.11 2.16 -1.49
C VAL A 15 -3.06 1.08 -2.05
N GLU A 16 -3.58 0.18 -1.23
CA GLU A 16 -4.55 -0.85 -1.67
C GLU A 16 -5.90 -0.27 -2.11
N ALA A 17 -6.36 0.81 -1.51
CA ALA A 17 -7.64 1.43 -1.86
C ALA A 17 -7.74 1.82 -3.35
N GLY A 18 -6.63 2.09 -4.02
CA GLY A 18 -6.58 2.41 -5.45
C GLY A 18 -6.62 1.22 -6.41
N CYS A 19 -6.69 -0.03 -5.92
CA CYS A 19 -6.55 -1.21 -6.80
C CYS A 19 -7.83 -1.71 -7.46
N GLY A 20 -8.98 -1.22 -7.05
CA GLY A 20 -10.27 -1.75 -7.49
C GLY A 20 -10.57 -3.18 -7.04
N LYS A 21 -9.70 -3.81 -6.25
CA LYS A 21 -9.99 -5.11 -5.64
C LYS A 21 -10.87 -4.90 -4.42
N THR A 22 -12.10 -5.38 -4.48
CA THR A 22 -13.04 -5.34 -3.35
C THR A 22 -13.39 -6.76 -2.95
N ALA A 23 -13.20 -7.10 -1.68
CA ALA A 23 -13.51 -8.42 -1.18
C ALA A 23 -13.98 -8.38 0.28
N VAL A 24 -14.69 -9.43 0.67
CA VAL A 24 -15.18 -9.63 2.03
C VAL A 24 -14.54 -10.90 2.60
N ASP A 25 -14.00 -10.77 3.80
CA ASP A 25 -13.50 -11.90 4.57
C ASP A 25 -14.67 -12.64 5.20
N THR A 26 -14.64 -13.96 5.09
CA THR A 26 -15.61 -14.85 5.69
C THR A 26 -14.93 -15.76 6.73
N PRO A 27 -15.67 -16.40 7.63
CA PRO A 27 -15.08 -17.39 8.53
C PRO A 27 -14.40 -18.58 7.83
N LEU A 28 -14.71 -18.79 6.55
CA LEU A 28 -14.18 -19.93 5.77
C LEU A 28 -12.87 -19.58 5.05
N ALA A 29 -12.72 -18.35 4.59
CA ALA A 29 -11.51 -17.87 3.91
C ALA A 29 -11.48 -16.35 3.78
N THR A 30 -10.27 -15.79 3.67
CA THR A 30 -10.06 -14.38 3.31
C THR A 30 -10.30 -14.16 1.82
N ASN A 31 -10.89 -13.03 1.46
CA ASN A 31 -11.17 -12.62 0.09
C ASN A 31 -12.03 -13.61 -0.73
N LEU A 32 -12.87 -14.41 -0.07
CA LEU A 32 -13.66 -15.45 -0.73
C LEU A 32 -14.72 -14.89 -1.68
N ILE A 33 -15.30 -13.74 -1.33
CA ILE A 33 -16.32 -13.07 -2.13
C ILE A 33 -15.79 -11.70 -2.51
N GLY A 34 -15.52 -11.48 -3.78
CA GLY A 34 -14.98 -10.21 -4.25
C GLY A 34 -15.19 -9.98 -5.73
N LEU A 35 -15.02 -8.73 -6.14
CA LEU A 35 -15.07 -8.34 -7.55
C LEU A 35 -14.15 -7.14 -7.80
N PHE A 36 -13.81 -6.92 -9.05
CA PHE A 36 -13.09 -5.72 -9.46
C PHE A 36 -14.08 -4.56 -9.61
N ASN A 37 -13.92 -3.52 -8.78
CA ASN A 37 -14.72 -2.31 -8.86
C ASN A 37 -13.87 -1.08 -8.56
N GLN A 38 -13.56 -0.30 -9.59
CA GLN A 38 -12.69 0.86 -9.45
C GLN A 38 -13.35 1.96 -8.60
N PRO A 39 -12.63 2.55 -7.64
CA PRO A 39 -13.16 3.64 -6.85
C PRO A 39 -13.29 4.91 -7.71
N ARG A 40 -14.33 5.69 -7.50
CA ARG A 40 -14.48 7.00 -8.14
C ARG A 40 -13.59 8.07 -7.49
N LYS A 41 -13.33 7.92 -6.20
CA LYS A 41 -12.44 8.80 -5.42
C LYS A 41 -11.80 8.02 -4.29
N VAL A 42 -10.57 8.37 -3.94
CA VAL A 42 -9.84 7.85 -2.79
C VAL A 42 -9.58 9.03 -1.85
N TYR A 43 -9.97 8.88 -0.58
CA TYR A 43 -9.71 9.86 0.47
C TYR A 43 -8.68 9.28 1.42
N ILE A 44 -7.62 10.03 1.70
CA ILE A 44 -6.52 9.64 2.56
C ILE A 44 -6.40 10.67 3.68
N ASP A 45 -6.61 10.24 4.91
CA ASP A 45 -6.35 11.06 6.09
C ASP A 45 -5.04 10.63 6.75
N ILE A 46 -4.00 11.42 6.54
CA ILE A 46 -2.66 11.16 7.09
C ILE A 46 -2.66 11.23 8.63
N ALA A 47 -3.56 12.02 9.23
CA ALA A 47 -3.65 12.07 10.69
C ALA A 47 -3.97 10.71 11.31
N ALA A 48 -4.66 9.84 10.59
CA ALA A 48 -4.94 8.48 11.03
C ALA A 48 -3.67 7.61 11.17
N TRP A 49 -2.57 7.94 10.50
CA TRP A 49 -1.31 7.19 10.62
C TRP A 49 -0.69 7.29 12.01
N LYS A 50 -0.96 8.38 12.75
CA LYS A 50 -0.48 8.56 14.12
C LYS A 50 -1.00 7.51 15.11
N THR A 51 -2.08 6.82 14.75
CA THR A 51 -2.66 5.75 15.57
C THR A 51 -2.08 4.38 15.27
N LEU A 52 -1.15 4.26 14.31
CA LEU A 52 -0.57 2.99 13.92
C LEU A 52 0.53 2.54 14.88
N PRO A 53 0.57 1.25 15.24
CA PRO A 53 1.75 0.66 15.87
C PRO A 53 2.99 0.81 14.97
N LYS A 54 4.16 1.01 15.56
CA LYS A 54 5.44 1.16 14.82
C LYS A 54 5.70 0.04 13.81
N ARG A 55 5.38 -1.21 14.17
CA ARG A 55 5.52 -2.38 13.27
C ARG A 55 4.67 -2.24 12.01
N GLN A 56 3.46 -1.72 12.13
CA GLN A 56 2.57 -1.52 10.98
C GLN A 56 3.06 -0.38 10.08
N MET A 57 3.61 0.68 10.69
CA MET A 57 4.22 1.77 9.93
C MET A 57 5.44 1.27 9.14
N ALA A 58 6.33 0.50 9.78
CA ALA A 58 7.48 -0.11 9.10
C ALA A 58 7.07 -1.02 7.94
N SER A 59 6.05 -1.85 8.13
CA SER A 59 5.49 -2.70 7.07
C SER A 59 4.96 -1.88 5.89
N GLY A 60 4.26 -0.78 6.17
CA GLY A 60 3.80 0.15 5.12
C GLY A 60 4.93 0.85 4.38
N MET A 61 6.01 1.20 5.11
CA MET A 61 7.20 1.79 4.50
C MET A 61 7.92 0.83 3.56
N ALA A 62 7.94 -0.47 3.84
CA ALA A 62 8.52 -1.46 2.92
C ALA A 62 7.82 -1.45 1.55
N GLU A 63 6.49 -1.34 1.51
CA GLU A 63 5.74 -1.17 0.26
C GLU A 63 6.02 0.18 -0.42
N THR A 64 6.11 1.24 0.37
CA THR A 64 6.44 2.59 -0.14
C THR A 64 7.80 2.60 -0.82
N ILE A 65 8.83 2.01 -0.18
CA ILE A 65 10.18 1.88 -0.73
C ILE A 65 10.15 1.02 -2.00
N LYS A 66 9.41 -0.09 -2.00
CA LYS A 66 9.25 -0.92 -3.20
C LYS A 66 8.69 -0.12 -4.38
N HIS A 67 7.64 0.67 -4.18
CA HIS A 67 7.09 1.52 -5.22
C HIS A 67 8.09 2.54 -5.74
N ALA A 68 8.84 3.16 -4.85
CA ALA A 68 9.90 4.10 -5.23
C ALA A 68 10.98 3.41 -6.08
N CYS A 69 11.48 2.24 -5.65
CA CYS A 69 12.46 1.46 -6.40
C CYS A 69 11.97 1.05 -7.80
N LEU A 70 10.68 0.77 -7.94
CA LEU A 70 10.10 0.32 -9.21
C LEU A 70 9.83 1.45 -10.19
N ALA A 71 9.50 2.66 -9.71
CA ALA A 71 8.89 3.66 -10.56
C ALA A 71 9.41 5.09 -10.39
N SER A 72 10.11 5.42 -9.31
CA SER A 72 10.51 6.80 -9.05
C SER A 72 11.77 6.93 -8.21
N ARG A 73 12.90 7.18 -8.87
CA ARG A 73 14.16 7.50 -8.21
C ARG A 73 14.04 8.73 -7.31
N GLU A 74 13.34 9.76 -7.76
CA GLU A 74 13.10 10.97 -6.98
C GLU A 74 12.40 10.69 -5.66
N MET A 75 11.36 9.82 -5.69
CA MET A 75 10.67 9.39 -4.47
C MET A 75 11.59 8.59 -3.55
N PHE A 76 12.48 7.78 -4.10
CA PHE A 76 13.45 7.00 -3.31
C PHE A 76 14.42 7.92 -2.59
N GLU A 77 15.03 8.87 -3.31
CA GLU A 77 15.93 9.88 -2.75
C GLU A 77 15.22 10.73 -1.68
N PHE A 78 13.97 11.14 -1.93
CA PHE A 78 13.17 11.85 -0.94
C PHE A 78 12.96 11.04 0.35
N ILE A 79 12.69 9.73 0.24
CA ILE A 79 12.51 8.87 1.42
C ILE A 79 13.80 8.77 2.21
N GLU A 80 14.97 8.62 1.56
CA GLU A 80 16.28 8.58 2.23
C GLU A 80 16.56 9.87 3.01
N GLU A 81 16.29 11.03 2.41
CA GLU A 81 16.55 12.32 3.01
C GLU A 81 15.56 12.70 4.14
N ASN A 82 14.33 12.19 4.07
CA ASN A 82 13.24 12.62 4.97
C ASN A 82 12.68 11.46 5.83
N LEU A 83 13.43 10.39 6.03
CA LEU A 83 12.95 9.21 6.77
C LEU A 83 12.46 9.55 8.18
N ASP A 84 13.19 10.38 8.92
CA ASP A 84 12.84 10.78 10.27
C ASP A 84 11.55 11.61 10.30
N ASP A 85 11.35 12.49 9.33
CA ASP A 85 10.13 13.27 9.18
C ASP A 85 8.92 12.40 8.85
N ILE A 86 9.10 11.40 8.00
CA ILE A 86 8.06 10.42 7.67
C ILE A 86 7.70 9.61 8.92
N MET A 87 8.69 9.09 9.64
CA MET A 87 8.48 8.26 10.83
C MET A 87 7.94 9.04 12.03
N SER A 88 8.16 10.36 12.08
CA SER A 88 7.57 11.28 13.06
C SER A 88 6.24 11.87 12.62
N PHE A 89 5.69 11.43 11.48
CA PHE A 89 4.41 11.87 10.92
C PHE A 89 4.35 13.36 10.59
N GLN A 90 5.44 13.93 10.10
CA GLN A 90 5.44 15.30 9.58
C GLN A 90 4.54 15.38 8.36
N LYS A 91 3.62 16.35 8.38
CA LYS A 91 2.53 16.44 7.41
C LYS A 91 3.02 16.44 5.96
N PHE A 92 3.97 17.31 5.65
CA PHE A 92 4.48 17.46 4.27
C PHE A 92 5.10 16.15 3.76
N ALA A 93 5.95 15.49 4.55
CA ALA A 93 6.62 14.26 4.15
C ALA A 93 5.61 13.11 3.95
N CYS A 94 4.62 13.00 4.84
CA CYS A 94 3.57 12.00 4.72
C CYS A 94 2.63 12.25 3.52
N GLU A 95 2.27 13.50 3.24
CA GLU A 95 1.47 13.87 2.06
C GLU A 95 2.21 13.52 0.77
N TYR A 96 3.51 13.86 0.69
CA TYR A 96 4.33 13.55 -0.47
C TYR A 96 4.38 12.06 -0.79
N ILE A 97 4.70 11.20 0.21
CA ILE A 97 4.75 9.74 -0.02
C ILE A 97 3.36 9.15 -0.33
N ALA A 98 2.30 9.64 0.30
CA ALA A 98 0.95 9.17 0.03
C ALA A 98 0.51 9.47 -1.41
N GLU A 99 0.74 10.70 -1.86
CA GLU A 99 0.41 11.14 -3.22
C GLU A 99 1.18 10.34 -4.27
N ASN A 100 2.50 10.21 -4.11
CA ASN A 100 3.34 9.50 -5.08
C ASN A 100 3.05 8.00 -5.11
N ASN A 101 2.81 7.35 -3.95
CA ASN A 101 2.35 5.96 -3.91
C ASN A 101 1.05 5.76 -4.70
N CYS A 102 0.09 6.66 -4.51
CA CYS A 102 -1.18 6.59 -5.24
C CYS A 102 -0.99 6.76 -6.74
N LYS A 103 -0.15 7.70 -7.18
CA LYS A 103 0.17 7.92 -8.60
C LYS A 103 0.81 6.69 -9.22
N ILE A 104 1.88 6.15 -8.61
CA ILE A 104 2.58 4.96 -9.10
C ILE A 104 1.61 3.79 -9.25
N LYS A 105 0.82 3.54 -8.23
CA LYS A 105 -0.13 2.43 -8.26
C LYS A 105 -1.24 2.65 -9.29
N TYR A 106 -1.77 3.86 -9.40
CA TYR A 106 -2.76 4.22 -10.41
C TYR A 106 -2.22 3.94 -11.81
N ASP A 107 -1.00 4.38 -12.11
CA ASP A 107 -0.39 4.19 -13.42
C ASP A 107 -0.20 2.72 -13.79
N VAL A 108 0.19 1.88 -12.82
CA VAL A 108 0.31 0.43 -13.02
C VAL A 108 -1.06 -0.22 -13.24
N VAL A 109 -2.05 0.13 -12.40
CA VAL A 109 -3.41 -0.43 -12.50
C VAL A 109 -4.10 -0.03 -13.80
N MET A 110 -3.93 1.22 -14.25
CA MET A 110 -4.52 1.69 -15.52
C MET A 110 -3.92 1.01 -16.75
N LYS A 111 -2.65 0.59 -16.67
CA LYS A 111 -1.99 -0.16 -17.76
C LYS A 111 -2.35 -1.64 -17.77
N ASP A 112 -2.69 -2.21 -16.61
CA ASP A 112 -3.02 -3.63 -16.45
C ASP A 112 -4.10 -3.82 -15.37
N GLU A 113 -5.34 -3.49 -15.72
CA GLU A 113 -6.47 -3.54 -14.80
C GLU A 113 -6.77 -4.96 -14.29
N ARG A 114 -6.56 -5.97 -15.14
CA ARG A 114 -6.91 -7.38 -14.87
C ARG A 114 -5.78 -8.25 -14.38
N GLU A 115 -4.61 -7.65 -14.07
CA GLU A 115 -3.43 -8.42 -13.64
C GLU A 115 -2.95 -9.46 -14.67
N SER A 116 -2.86 -9.07 -15.93
CA SER A 116 -2.43 -9.94 -17.02
C SER A 116 -0.90 -10.03 -17.19
N GLY A 117 -0.12 -9.29 -16.41
CA GLY A 117 1.34 -9.33 -16.46
C GLY A 117 2.03 -8.14 -15.80
N LEU A 118 1.86 -6.91 -16.31
CA LEU A 118 2.59 -5.74 -15.79
C LEU A 118 2.33 -5.49 -14.30
N ARG A 119 1.11 -5.74 -13.85
CA ARG A 119 0.72 -5.52 -12.45
C ARG A 119 1.38 -6.50 -11.48
N GLU A 120 1.90 -7.63 -11.95
CA GLU A 120 2.65 -8.59 -11.13
C GLU A 120 3.91 -7.97 -10.52
N VAL A 121 4.46 -6.91 -11.12
CA VAL A 121 5.60 -6.16 -10.56
C VAL A 121 5.30 -5.63 -9.15
N LEU A 122 4.04 -5.34 -8.82
CA LEU A 122 3.62 -4.93 -7.48
C LEU A 122 3.75 -6.05 -6.44
N ASN A 123 3.89 -7.31 -6.88
CA ASN A 123 4.11 -8.47 -6.01
C ASN A 123 5.60 -8.74 -5.73
N LEU A 124 6.50 -7.90 -6.23
CA LEU A 124 7.94 -8.04 -5.98
C LEU A 124 8.21 -8.10 -4.47
N GLY A 125 8.99 -9.09 -4.07
CA GLY A 125 9.35 -9.31 -2.66
C GLY A 125 8.33 -10.09 -1.84
N HIS A 126 7.08 -10.26 -2.28
CA HIS A 126 6.06 -10.99 -1.52
C HIS A 126 6.44 -12.45 -1.25
N THR A 127 7.01 -13.15 -2.22
CA THR A 127 7.41 -14.56 -2.04
C THR A 127 8.47 -14.71 -0.94
N VAL A 128 9.50 -13.87 -0.95
CA VAL A 128 10.55 -13.88 0.08
C VAL A 128 10.00 -13.44 1.44
N GLY A 129 9.18 -12.40 1.47
CA GLY A 129 8.53 -11.92 2.68
C GLY A 129 7.62 -12.97 3.32
N CYS A 130 6.86 -13.72 2.52
CA CYS A 130 6.02 -14.81 3.02
C CYS A 130 6.85 -15.95 3.60
N LEU A 131 7.98 -16.32 2.97
CA LEU A 131 8.86 -17.36 3.48
C LEU A 131 9.48 -16.99 4.83
N LEU A 132 9.95 -15.74 4.98
CA LEU A 132 10.50 -15.24 6.24
C LEU A 132 9.43 -15.20 7.33
N TYR A 133 8.22 -14.75 7.01
CA TYR A 133 7.13 -14.70 7.98
C TYR A 133 6.70 -16.09 8.48
N THR A 134 6.71 -17.11 7.61
CA THR A 134 6.35 -18.48 7.99
C THR A 134 7.46 -19.14 8.82
N SER A 135 8.73 -18.78 8.65
CA SER A 135 9.83 -19.27 9.49
C SER A 135 9.77 -18.73 10.91
N ASP A 136 9.45 -17.42 11.07
CA ASP A 136 9.30 -16.80 12.39
C ASP A 136 8.06 -17.28 13.18
N ALA A 137 7.09 -17.85 12.49
CA ALA A 137 5.89 -18.41 13.15
C ALA A 137 6.05 -19.87 13.61
N ALA A 138 7.20 -20.49 13.31
CA ALA A 138 7.53 -21.88 13.67
C ALA A 138 8.38 -22.00 14.94
N ASP A 139 8.86 -20.88 15.51
CA ASP A 139 9.53 -20.77 16.83
C ASP A 139 8.57 -20.27 17.90
#